data_0c2535df19fe379c21b6114710fbcc3d
#
_entry.id   0c2535df19fe379c21b6114710fbcc3d
#
_cell.length_a   1.000
_cell.length_b   1.000
_cell.length_c   1.000
_cell.angle_alpha   90.00
_cell.angle_beta   90.00
_cell.angle_gamma   90.00
#
_symmetry.space_group_name_H-M   'P 1'
#
loop_
_entity.id
_entity.type
_entity.pdbx_description
1 polymer ?
#
loop_
_entity_poly.entity_id
_entity_poly.type
_entity_poly.pdbx_seq_one_letter_code
_entity_poly.pdbx_strand_id
1 'polypeptide(L)'
;MKVLLIGDSCEDRYFYGDVKRLNPEAPVPILEYRRGVTSKGMVWNVRENLRSFGVEVYISTHPEEIIKTRYIDEKSNQQIMRYDEEPKIEPLSFDFPTEWNSLYDALVISDYDKGFLTTEKIFELTSRFVGPVFIDSKKTNLPADAYIKVNELEYERMAYCNYENLIITRGGDGAEYKGDLYPAEKVNVFDVVGAGDTFLAALTYGYLKYGRIDKAIPLANKAAAVAVSHTGTYVLTEEDINEILY
;
A
#
# COMPACT_ATOMS: atom_id res chain seq x y z
N MET A 1 4.45 -0.60 20.06
CA MET A 1 3.85 -1.55 19.12
C MET A 1 4.93 -1.98 18.14
N LYS A 2 5.03 -3.29 17.87
CA LYS A 2 5.99 -3.87 16.94
C LYS A 2 5.27 -4.63 15.85
N VAL A 3 5.57 -4.36 14.60
CA VAL A 3 4.89 -4.97 13.45
C VAL A 3 5.93 -5.66 12.57
N LEU A 4 5.65 -6.90 12.17
CA LEU A 4 6.35 -7.55 11.08
C LEU A 4 5.61 -7.26 9.78
N LEU A 5 6.28 -6.63 8.83
CA LEU A 5 5.76 -6.27 7.52
C LEU A 5 6.47 -7.05 6.44
N ILE A 6 5.72 -7.81 5.64
CA ILE A 6 6.28 -8.65 4.57
C ILE A 6 5.59 -8.28 3.25
N GLY A 7 6.35 -8.11 2.18
CA GLY A 7 5.75 -7.84 0.88
C GLY A 7 6.72 -7.39 -0.19
N ASP A 8 6.13 -7.05 -1.35
CA ASP A 8 6.86 -6.56 -2.50
C ASP A 8 7.33 -5.12 -2.30
N SER A 9 8.47 -4.78 -2.88
CA SER A 9 9.05 -3.44 -2.83
C SER A 9 9.34 -2.92 -4.23
N CYS A 10 9.34 -1.59 -4.40
CA CYS A 10 9.81 -0.96 -5.62
C CYS A 10 10.49 0.38 -5.34
N GLU A 11 11.20 0.85 -6.35
CA GLU A 11 11.68 2.22 -6.45
C GLU A 11 10.82 2.96 -7.49
N ASP A 12 10.17 4.05 -7.07
CA ASP A 12 9.45 4.95 -7.96
C ASP A 12 10.36 6.11 -8.36
N ARG A 13 10.62 6.27 -9.67
CA ARG A 13 11.40 7.35 -10.26
C ARG A 13 10.47 8.30 -10.99
N TYR A 14 10.58 9.58 -10.71
CA TYR A 14 9.81 10.63 -11.38
C TYR A 14 10.77 11.55 -12.09
N PHE A 15 10.69 11.62 -13.42
CA PHE A 15 11.44 12.55 -14.24
C PHE A 15 10.51 13.65 -14.75
N TYR A 16 10.75 14.86 -14.29
CA TYR A 16 10.01 16.05 -14.69
C TYR A 16 10.75 16.78 -15.78
N GLY A 17 10.02 17.28 -16.78
CA GLY A 17 10.58 18.04 -17.88
C GLY A 17 9.52 18.85 -18.61
N ASP A 18 9.95 19.56 -19.65
CA ASP A 18 9.08 20.35 -20.53
C ASP A 18 8.75 19.56 -21.80
N VAL A 19 7.46 19.45 -22.13
CA VAL A 19 6.99 18.90 -23.39
C VAL A 19 6.53 20.05 -24.29
N LYS A 20 7.38 20.47 -25.25
CA LYS A 20 7.13 21.63 -26.12
C LYS A 20 6.86 21.26 -27.57
N ARG A 21 7.27 20.07 -28.00
CA ARG A 21 7.20 19.66 -29.40
C ARG A 21 7.14 18.15 -29.54
N LEU A 22 6.66 17.70 -30.69
CA LEU A 22 6.75 16.30 -31.09
C LEU A 22 8.12 16.00 -31.70
N ASN A 23 8.52 14.75 -31.64
CA ASN A 23 9.70 14.24 -32.31
C ASN A 23 9.47 14.27 -33.83
N PRO A 24 10.41 14.83 -34.65
CA PRO A 24 10.30 14.82 -36.11
C PRO A 24 10.38 13.42 -36.73
N GLU A 25 10.96 12.46 -36.02
CA GLU A 25 11.16 11.08 -36.50
C GLU A 25 9.98 10.16 -36.19
N ALA A 26 9.14 10.51 -35.20
CA ALA A 26 7.99 9.72 -34.79
C ALA A 26 6.94 10.61 -34.07
N PRO A 27 5.63 10.28 -34.11
CA PRO A 27 4.57 11.09 -33.48
C PRO A 27 4.52 10.90 -31.96
N VAL A 28 5.65 11.13 -31.29
CA VAL A 28 5.80 11.03 -29.83
C VAL A 28 6.32 12.35 -29.26
N PRO A 29 5.95 12.72 -28.03
CA PRO A 29 6.46 13.93 -27.37
C PRO A 29 7.95 13.80 -27.06
N ILE A 30 8.66 14.95 -27.08
CA ILE A 30 10.01 15.07 -26.54
C ILE A 30 9.90 15.71 -25.17
N LEU A 31 10.38 15.02 -24.12
CA LEU A 31 10.52 15.54 -22.78
C LEU A 31 11.93 16.12 -22.60
N GLU A 32 12.05 17.42 -22.42
CA GLU A 32 13.30 18.09 -22.09
C GLU A 32 13.49 18.03 -20.58
N TYR A 33 14.40 17.16 -20.09
CA TYR A 33 14.64 16.91 -18.67
C TYR A 33 14.93 18.18 -17.85
N ARG A 34 14.33 18.28 -16.67
CA ARG A 34 14.54 19.36 -15.70
C ARG A 34 15.06 18.85 -14.37
N ARG A 35 14.35 17.91 -13.76
CA ARG A 35 14.71 17.31 -12.46
C ARG A 35 14.19 15.90 -12.32
N GLY A 36 14.78 15.16 -11.41
CA GLY A 36 14.32 13.82 -11.01
C GLY A 36 14.09 13.73 -9.50
N VAL A 37 13.12 12.91 -9.13
CA VAL A 37 12.84 12.54 -7.74
C VAL A 37 12.72 11.03 -7.68
N THR A 38 13.28 10.43 -6.62
CA THR A 38 13.18 8.99 -6.38
C THR A 38 12.54 8.79 -5.01
N SER A 39 11.60 7.85 -4.93
CA SER A 39 10.98 7.42 -3.68
C SER A 39 10.88 5.90 -3.62
N LYS A 40 10.74 5.36 -2.42
CA LYS A 40 10.47 3.94 -2.20
C LYS A 40 8.97 3.72 -2.14
N GLY A 41 8.46 2.75 -2.93
CA GLY A 41 7.04 2.40 -3.02
C GLY A 41 6.68 1.03 -2.46
N MET A 42 5.40 0.65 -2.61
CA MET A 42 4.83 -0.62 -2.13
C MET A 42 5.04 -0.78 -0.61
N VAL A 43 5.62 -1.91 -0.16
CA VAL A 43 5.84 -2.20 1.26
C VAL A 43 6.59 -1.08 2.01
N TRP A 44 7.44 -0.33 1.34
CA TRP A 44 8.14 0.79 1.96
C TRP A 44 7.20 1.95 2.32
N ASN A 45 6.17 2.20 1.50
CA ASN A 45 5.17 3.22 1.81
C ASN A 45 4.33 2.82 3.04
N VAL A 46 3.93 1.55 3.13
CA VAL A 46 3.27 1.00 4.34
C VAL A 46 4.16 1.18 5.57
N ARG A 47 5.46 0.84 5.45
CA ARG A 47 6.43 0.98 6.55
C ARG A 47 6.55 2.41 7.05
N GLU A 48 6.75 3.36 6.15
CA GLU A 48 6.96 4.76 6.56
C GLU A 48 5.68 5.34 7.20
N ASN A 49 4.50 4.99 6.69
CA ASN A 49 3.23 5.40 7.30
C ASN A 49 2.98 4.72 8.67
N LEU A 50 3.34 3.45 8.87
CA LEU A 50 3.32 2.82 10.20
C LEU A 50 4.27 3.53 11.17
N ARG A 51 5.46 3.90 10.71
CA ARG A 51 6.46 4.61 11.54
C ARG A 51 5.98 6.01 11.92
N SER A 52 5.26 6.71 11.06
CA SER A 52 4.65 8.00 11.39
C SER A 52 3.69 7.90 12.58
N PHE A 53 2.99 6.79 12.74
CA PHE A 53 2.17 6.49 13.92
C PHE A 53 2.98 6.03 15.15
N GLY A 54 4.31 6.04 15.10
CA GLY A 54 5.18 5.59 16.20
C GLY A 54 5.29 4.07 16.35
N VAL A 55 4.98 3.30 15.30
CA VAL A 55 5.11 1.84 15.28
C VAL A 55 6.54 1.46 14.92
N GLU A 56 7.13 0.52 15.66
CA GLU A 56 8.39 -0.11 15.31
C GLU A 56 8.13 -1.19 14.24
N VAL A 57 8.73 -1.04 13.06
CA VAL A 57 8.45 -1.90 11.90
C VAL A 57 9.69 -2.68 11.49
N TYR A 58 9.55 -4.00 11.49
CA TYR A 58 10.50 -4.93 10.92
C TYR A 58 10.00 -5.36 9.55
N ILE A 59 10.85 -5.21 8.52
CA ILE A 59 10.45 -5.44 7.14
C ILE A 59 11.20 -6.66 6.57
N SER A 60 10.47 -7.48 5.81
CA SER A 60 11.02 -8.52 4.94
C SER A 60 10.51 -8.31 3.52
N THR A 61 11.42 -8.10 2.58
CA THR A 61 11.13 -7.90 1.16
C THR A 61 12.22 -8.55 0.31
N HIS A 62 11.98 -8.68 -0.98
CA HIS A 62 12.93 -9.24 -1.93
C HIS A 62 14.13 -8.29 -2.18
N PRO A 63 15.31 -8.81 -2.49
CA PRO A 63 16.50 -8.02 -2.80
C PRO A 63 16.53 -7.45 -4.21
N GLU A 64 15.73 -8.00 -5.14
CA GLU A 64 15.64 -7.53 -6.53
C GLU A 64 14.97 -6.16 -6.58
N GLU A 65 15.47 -5.28 -7.45
CA GLU A 65 14.94 -3.93 -7.60
C GLU A 65 13.88 -3.86 -8.71
N ILE A 66 12.62 -3.72 -8.33
CA ILE A 66 11.55 -3.30 -9.25
C ILE A 66 11.61 -1.78 -9.36
N ILE A 67 11.72 -1.26 -10.59
CA ILE A 67 11.81 0.18 -10.85
C ILE A 67 10.63 0.63 -11.68
N LYS A 68 9.94 1.68 -11.25
CA LYS A 68 8.83 2.30 -11.96
C LYS A 68 9.17 3.74 -12.27
N THR A 69 9.53 4.00 -13.52
CA THR A 69 9.92 5.33 -13.98
C THR A 69 8.75 6.03 -14.64
N ARG A 70 8.38 7.22 -14.12
CA ARG A 70 7.35 8.10 -14.69
C ARG A 70 7.98 9.33 -15.28
N TYR A 71 7.58 9.65 -16.50
CA TYR A 71 7.98 10.86 -17.21
C TYR A 71 6.79 11.84 -17.22
N ILE A 72 6.99 13.03 -16.66
CA ILE A 72 5.92 13.98 -16.36
C ILE A 72 6.24 15.34 -16.99
N ASP A 73 5.28 15.90 -17.72
CA ASP A 73 5.35 17.30 -18.12
C ASP A 73 5.13 18.19 -16.89
N GLU A 74 6.17 18.93 -16.49
CA GLU A 74 6.16 19.70 -15.25
C GLU A 74 5.12 20.82 -15.27
N LYS A 75 4.83 21.37 -16.44
CA LYS A 75 3.87 22.48 -16.58
C LYS A 75 2.43 22.04 -16.41
N SER A 76 2.04 20.93 -17.02
CA SER A 76 0.67 20.41 -16.96
C SER A 76 0.46 19.38 -15.86
N ASN A 77 1.54 18.91 -15.22
CA ASN A 77 1.58 17.76 -14.30
C ASN A 77 1.04 16.46 -14.92
N GLN A 78 1.08 16.36 -16.26
CA GLN A 78 0.59 15.20 -17.00
C GLN A 78 1.68 14.14 -17.13
N GLN A 79 1.37 12.91 -16.73
CA GLN A 79 2.23 11.76 -17.01
C GLN A 79 2.20 11.44 -18.50
N ILE A 80 3.37 11.49 -19.16
CA ILE A 80 3.56 11.24 -20.57
C ILE A 80 3.80 9.76 -20.84
N MET A 81 4.60 9.12 -19.98
CA MET A 81 4.94 7.70 -20.11
C MET A 81 5.29 7.12 -18.74
N ARG A 82 5.05 5.82 -18.58
CA ARG A 82 5.63 5.01 -17.51
C ARG A 82 6.46 3.89 -18.13
N TYR A 83 7.64 3.69 -17.57
CA TYR A 83 8.55 2.60 -17.93
C TYR A 83 8.81 1.76 -16.68
N ASP A 84 8.49 0.47 -16.74
CA ASP A 84 8.61 -0.46 -15.62
C ASP A 84 9.73 -1.48 -15.93
N GLU A 85 10.67 -1.59 -14.98
CA GLU A 85 11.71 -2.62 -14.94
C GLU A 85 11.32 -3.61 -13.84
N GLU A 86 10.84 -4.78 -14.24
CA GLU A 86 10.35 -5.81 -13.33
C GLU A 86 11.17 -7.09 -13.53
N PRO A 87 12.28 -7.30 -12.78
CA PRO A 87 13.01 -8.55 -12.82
C PRO A 87 12.17 -9.70 -12.27
N LYS A 88 12.58 -10.93 -12.56
CA LYS A 88 12.00 -12.10 -11.91
C LYS A 88 12.33 -12.05 -10.43
N ILE A 89 11.31 -12.06 -9.59
CA ILE A 89 11.46 -12.12 -8.13
C ILE A 89 11.47 -13.57 -7.68
N GLU A 90 12.46 -13.94 -6.87
CA GLU A 90 12.49 -15.27 -6.27
C GLU A 90 11.56 -15.31 -5.03
N PRO A 91 10.76 -16.38 -4.90
CA PRO A 91 9.87 -16.53 -3.76
C PRO A 91 10.60 -16.54 -2.42
N LEU A 92 9.96 -16.00 -1.40
CA LEU A 92 10.45 -16.03 -0.02
C LEU A 92 10.68 -17.47 0.43
N SER A 93 11.96 -17.84 0.54
CA SER A 93 12.41 -19.18 0.97
C SER A 93 12.79 -19.24 2.44
N PHE A 94 12.91 -18.08 3.12
CA PHE A 94 13.31 -18.02 4.51
C PHE A 94 12.19 -18.47 5.44
N ASP A 95 12.52 -19.35 6.39
CA ASP A 95 11.62 -19.75 7.46
C ASP A 95 11.89 -18.89 8.71
N PHE A 96 10.85 -18.22 9.17
CA PHE A 96 10.94 -17.45 10.40
C PHE A 96 11.15 -18.39 11.60
N PRO A 97 12.00 -18.03 12.57
CA PRO A 97 12.18 -18.81 13.81
C PRO A 97 10.84 -19.07 14.52
N THR A 98 10.74 -20.15 15.28
CA THR A 98 9.48 -20.54 15.92
C THR A 98 8.92 -19.47 16.86
N GLU A 99 9.81 -18.68 17.48
CA GLU A 99 9.44 -17.62 18.44
C GLU A 99 9.07 -16.29 17.78
N TRP A 100 9.15 -16.16 16.45
CA TRP A 100 8.91 -14.88 15.77
C TRP A 100 7.53 -14.29 16.06
N ASN A 101 6.53 -15.14 16.22
CA ASN A 101 5.14 -14.77 16.47
C ASN A 101 4.92 -14.07 17.83
N SER A 102 5.83 -14.25 18.79
CA SER A 102 5.79 -13.58 20.11
C SER A 102 6.58 -12.26 20.15
N LEU A 103 7.31 -11.94 19.07
CA LEU A 103 8.12 -10.73 18.98
C LEU A 103 7.36 -9.54 18.43
N TYR A 104 6.23 -9.78 17.77
CA TYR A 104 5.46 -8.76 17.05
C TYR A 104 4.00 -8.76 17.49
N ASP A 105 3.41 -7.56 17.56
CA ASP A 105 2.02 -7.34 17.92
C ASP A 105 1.06 -7.59 16.76
N ALA A 106 1.55 -7.53 15.51
CA ALA A 106 0.81 -7.83 14.29
C ALA A 106 1.73 -8.29 13.15
N LEU A 107 1.14 -9.06 12.22
CA LEU A 107 1.70 -9.36 10.91
C LEU A 107 0.95 -8.54 9.85
N VAL A 108 1.70 -7.86 8.98
CA VAL A 108 1.15 -7.13 7.82
C VAL A 108 1.76 -7.70 6.54
N ILE A 109 0.91 -8.01 5.58
CA ILE A 109 1.28 -8.50 4.26
C ILE A 109 0.84 -7.47 3.22
N SER A 110 1.81 -6.92 2.46
CA SER A 110 1.58 -6.01 1.34
C SER A 110 2.10 -6.65 0.05
N ASP A 111 1.22 -7.40 -0.61
CA ASP A 111 1.54 -8.27 -1.74
C ASP A 111 1.00 -7.68 -3.06
N TYR A 112 1.90 -7.24 -3.91
CA TYR A 112 1.61 -6.72 -5.25
C TYR A 112 1.67 -7.80 -6.34
N ASP A 113 1.75 -9.07 -5.93
CA ASP A 113 1.84 -10.25 -6.81
C ASP A 113 3.04 -10.20 -7.75
N LYS A 114 4.18 -9.76 -7.23
CA LYS A 114 5.45 -9.70 -7.99
C LYS A 114 6.27 -10.99 -7.89
N GLY A 115 5.77 -11.96 -7.12
CA GLY A 115 6.38 -13.30 -7.02
C GLY A 115 7.09 -13.56 -5.68
N PHE A 116 7.31 -12.54 -4.83
CA PHE A 116 7.96 -12.72 -3.53
C PHE A 116 7.14 -13.58 -2.58
N LEU A 117 5.83 -13.35 -2.51
CA LEU A 117 4.93 -14.16 -1.70
C LEU A 117 4.07 -15.06 -2.59
N THR A 118 4.23 -16.38 -2.45
CA THR A 118 3.29 -17.32 -3.05
C THR A 118 2.01 -17.42 -2.19
N THR A 119 0.93 -17.92 -2.75
CA THR A 119 -0.32 -18.17 -2.00
C THR A 119 -0.05 -19.08 -0.81
N GLU A 120 0.68 -20.15 -1.00
CA GLU A 120 1.04 -21.13 0.04
C GLU A 120 1.85 -20.46 1.16
N LYS A 121 2.79 -19.57 0.82
CA LYS A 121 3.59 -18.85 1.81
C LYS A 121 2.72 -17.88 2.63
N ILE A 122 1.75 -17.20 2.03
CA ILE A 122 0.80 -16.35 2.75
C ILE A 122 -0.02 -17.18 3.75
N PHE A 123 -0.55 -18.34 3.33
CA PHE A 123 -1.26 -19.26 4.23
C PHE A 123 -0.37 -19.79 5.36
N GLU A 124 0.86 -20.18 5.05
CA GLU A 124 1.84 -20.63 6.06
C GLU A 124 2.10 -19.55 7.10
N LEU A 125 2.43 -18.32 6.67
CA LEU A 125 2.72 -17.20 7.56
C LEU A 125 1.54 -16.87 8.46
N THR A 126 0.33 -16.80 7.89
CA THR A 126 -0.90 -16.49 8.62
C THR A 126 -1.22 -17.58 9.65
N SER A 127 -1.15 -18.85 9.28
CA SER A 127 -1.45 -19.96 10.18
C SER A 127 -0.48 -20.13 11.34
N ARG A 128 0.76 -19.64 11.20
CA ARG A 128 1.81 -19.71 12.23
C ARG A 128 1.82 -18.48 13.14
N PHE A 129 1.23 -17.36 12.72
CA PHE A 129 1.25 -16.13 13.51
C PHE A 129 0.12 -16.13 14.56
N VAL A 130 0.48 -15.85 15.81
CA VAL A 130 -0.48 -15.74 16.92
C VAL A 130 -0.75 -14.26 17.17
N GLY A 131 -1.76 -13.72 16.50
CA GLY A 131 -2.12 -12.30 16.61
C GLY A 131 -2.89 -11.83 15.36
N PRO A 132 -3.22 -10.54 15.29
CA PRO A 132 -3.90 -9.99 14.13
C PRO A 132 -3.00 -9.99 12.90
N VAL A 133 -3.56 -10.45 11.78
CA VAL A 133 -2.92 -10.43 10.46
C VAL A 133 -3.71 -9.52 9.53
N PHE A 134 -3.03 -8.59 8.88
CA PHE A 134 -3.60 -7.67 7.91
C PHE A 134 -2.99 -7.94 6.53
N ILE A 135 -3.84 -8.11 5.53
CA ILE A 135 -3.40 -8.46 4.16
C ILE A 135 -3.98 -7.45 3.16
N ASP A 136 -3.10 -6.85 2.37
CA ASP A 136 -3.41 -6.21 1.09
C ASP A 136 -2.71 -7.00 0.00
N SER A 137 -3.46 -7.71 -0.85
CA SER A 137 -2.90 -8.60 -1.86
C SER A 137 -3.69 -8.54 -3.17
N LYS A 138 -2.99 -8.69 -4.28
CA LYS A 138 -3.58 -8.83 -5.61
C LYS A 138 -4.10 -10.25 -5.88
N LYS A 139 -3.84 -11.19 -4.98
CA LYS A 139 -4.34 -12.57 -5.05
C LYS A 139 -5.78 -12.65 -4.57
N THR A 140 -6.51 -13.61 -5.10
CA THR A 140 -7.93 -13.84 -4.77
C THR A 140 -8.15 -14.95 -3.75
N ASN A 141 -7.18 -15.85 -3.58
CA ASN A 141 -7.23 -16.94 -2.60
C ASN A 141 -6.33 -16.55 -1.40
N LEU A 142 -6.94 -16.16 -0.29
CA LEU A 142 -6.27 -15.65 0.90
C LEU A 142 -6.79 -16.33 2.18
N PRO A 143 -6.05 -16.31 3.30
CA PRO A 143 -6.50 -16.89 4.57
C PRO A 143 -7.73 -16.16 5.13
N ALA A 144 -8.79 -16.91 5.47
CA ALA A 144 -10.07 -16.34 5.90
C ALA A 144 -10.05 -15.74 7.32
N ASP A 145 -9.07 -16.08 8.12
CA ASP A 145 -8.87 -15.60 9.50
C ASP A 145 -8.12 -14.27 9.58
N ALA A 146 -7.53 -13.81 8.46
CA ALA A 146 -6.90 -12.50 8.38
C ALA A 146 -7.90 -11.36 8.09
N TYR A 147 -7.56 -10.13 8.47
CA TYR A 147 -8.22 -8.91 7.98
C TYR A 147 -7.70 -8.62 6.57
N ILE A 148 -8.55 -8.82 5.58
CA ILE A 148 -8.20 -8.66 4.17
C ILE A 148 -8.72 -7.31 3.69
N LYS A 149 -7.84 -6.43 3.25
CA LYS A 149 -8.19 -5.17 2.60
C LYS A 149 -8.05 -5.32 1.09
N VAL A 150 -9.10 -4.95 0.38
CA VAL A 150 -9.14 -4.90 -1.08
C VAL A 150 -9.76 -3.60 -1.56
N ASN A 151 -9.47 -3.22 -2.79
CA ASN A 151 -10.25 -2.18 -3.46
C ASN A 151 -11.44 -2.81 -4.23
N GLU A 152 -12.31 -1.96 -4.76
CA GLU A 152 -13.53 -2.39 -5.45
C GLU A 152 -13.24 -3.30 -6.66
N LEU A 153 -12.21 -2.96 -7.47
CA LEU A 153 -11.82 -3.78 -8.62
C LEU A 153 -11.23 -5.15 -8.22
N GLU A 154 -10.54 -5.20 -7.11
CA GLU A 154 -10.01 -6.45 -6.54
C GLU A 154 -11.16 -7.30 -5.98
N TYR A 155 -12.12 -6.66 -5.30
CA TYR A 155 -13.32 -7.33 -4.78
C TYR A 155 -14.14 -8.00 -5.89
N GLU A 156 -14.35 -7.32 -7.02
CA GLU A 156 -15.07 -7.89 -8.16
C GLU A 156 -14.41 -9.17 -8.70
N ARG A 157 -13.09 -9.30 -8.59
CA ARG A 157 -12.34 -10.49 -8.99
C ARG A 157 -12.43 -11.63 -7.98
N MET A 158 -12.79 -11.31 -6.73
CA MET A 158 -12.95 -12.28 -5.63
C MET A 158 -14.35 -12.94 -5.59
N ALA A 159 -15.11 -12.94 -6.68
CA ALA A 159 -16.55 -13.14 -6.85
C ALA A 159 -17.22 -14.34 -6.14
N TYR A 160 -16.48 -15.20 -5.41
CA TYR A 160 -17.05 -16.36 -4.69
C TYR A 160 -16.41 -16.60 -3.31
N CYS A 161 -15.70 -15.63 -2.76
CA CYS A 161 -15.03 -15.77 -1.49
C CYS A 161 -15.86 -15.16 -0.36
N ASN A 162 -16.30 -15.97 0.60
CA ASN A 162 -17.00 -15.49 1.78
C ASN A 162 -15.97 -15.28 2.92
N TYR A 163 -15.33 -14.12 2.91
CA TYR A 163 -14.40 -13.72 3.96
C TYR A 163 -15.13 -12.92 5.03
N GLU A 164 -15.11 -13.38 6.28
CA GLU A 164 -15.76 -12.68 7.40
C GLU A 164 -15.09 -11.34 7.74
N ASN A 165 -13.79 -11.23 7.47
CA ASN A 165 -12.97 -10.07 7.81
C ASN A 165 -12.49 -9.29 6.57
N LEU A 166 -13.36 -9.19 5.55
CA LEU A 166 -13.08 -8.45 4.34
C LEU A 166 -13.42 -6.96 4.51
N ILE A 167 -12.47 -6.10 4.17
CA ILE A 167 -12.60 -4.64 4.17
C ILE A 167 -12.45 -4.17 2.72
N ILE A 168 -13.49 -3.56 2.18
CA ILE A 168 -13.54 -3.11 0.78
C ILE A 168 -13.40 -1.59 0.75
N THR A 169 -12.31 -1.07 0.21
CA THR A 169 -12.13 0.38 0.00
C THR A 169 -12.84 0.82 -1.27
N ARG A 170 -13.71 1.84 -1.16
CA ARG A 170 -14.56 2.38 -2.22
C ARG A 170 -14.17 3.82 -2.60
N GLY A 171 -12.89 4.13 -2.58
CA GLY A 171 -12.38 5.46 -2.90
C GLY A 171 -13.03 6.56 -2.05
N GLY A 172 -13.62 7.56 -2.69
CA GLY A 172 -14.26 8.70 -2.02
C GLY A 172 -15.48 8.37 -1.19
N ASP A 173 -16.05 7.16 -1.31
CA ASP A 173 -17.19 6.71 -0.49
C ASP A 173 -16.73 6.10 0.84
N GLY A 174 -15.42 5.79 0.98
CA GLY A 174 -14.83 5.25 2.19
C GLY A 174 -14.56 3.76 2.13
N ALA A 175 -14.88 3.01 3.20
CA ALA A 175 -14.65 1.58 3.26
C ALA A 175 -15.87 0.84 3.81
N GLU A 176 -16.12 -0.35 3.28
CA GLU A 176 -17.18 -1.25 3.73
C GLU A 176 -16.58 -2.41 4.54
N TYR A 177 -17.24 -2.75 5.64
CA TYR A 177 -16.90 -3.91 6.46
C TYR A 177 -18.18 -4.55 7.02
N LYS A 178 -18.38 -5.84 6.77
CA LYS A 178 -19.57 -6.61 7.20
C LYS A 178 -20.91 -5.99 6.78
N GLY A 179 -20.95 -5.30 5.62
CA GLY A 179 -22.13 -4.61 5.09
C GLY A 179 -22.34 -3.19 5.63
N ASP A 180 -21.56 -2.76 6.60
CA ASP A 180 -21.59 -1.38 7.11
C ASP A 180 -20.60 -0.51 6.32
N LEU A 181 -21.08 0.63 5.82
CA LEU A 181 -20.25 1.63 5.15
C LEU A 181 -19.69 2.63 6.18
N TYR A 182 -18.38 2.77 6.19
CA TYR A 182 -17.64 3.77 6.95
C TYR A 182 -17.23 4.88 5.98
N PRO A 183 -17.88 6.05 6.01
CA PRO A 183 -17.67 7.09 5.01
C PRO A 183 -16.27 7.71 5.11
N ALA A 184 -15.71 8.07 3.97
CA ALA A 184 -14.50 8.89 3.90
C ALA A 184 -14.82 10.38 4.05
N GLU A 185 -13.85 11.15 4.51
CA GLU A 185 -13.90 12.59 4.45
C GLU A 185 -13.77 13.06 2.99
N LYS A 186 -14.58 14.04 2.60
CA LYS A 186 -14.50 14.61 1.25
C LYS A 186 -13.38 15.61 1.16
N VAL A 187 -12.38 15.29 0.36
CA VAL A 187 -11.19 16.09 0.13
C VAL A 187 -10.96 16.33 -1.36
N ASN A 188 -10.12 17.30 -1.68
CA ASN A 188 -9.64 17.46 -3.05
C ASN A 188 -8.60 16.36 -3.35
N VAL A 189 -8.91 15.50 -4.31
CA VAL A 189 -8.02 14.40 -4.71
C VAL A 189 -7.02 14.93 -5.74
N PHE A 190 -5.72 14.87 -5.39
CA PHE A 190 -4.63 15.20 -6.31
C PHE A 190 -4.02 13.93 -6.92
N ASP A 191 -3.81 12.88 -6.11
CA ASP A 191 -3.27 11.60 -6.57
C ASP A 191 -3.79 10.47 -5.68
N VAL A 192 -4.03 9.30 -6.25
CA VAL A 192 -4.50 8.13 -5.52
C VAL A 192 -3.37 7.12 -5.23
N VAL A 193 -2.16 7.40 -5.71
CA VAL A 193 -1.00 6.52 -5.51
C VAL A 193 -0.65 6.43 -4.02
N GLY A 194 -0.53 5.19 -3.52
CA GLY A 194 -0.16 4.93 -2.13
C GLY A 194 -1.29 5.08 -1.10
N ALA A 195 -2.50 5.53 -1.50
CA ALA A 195 -3.63 5.64 -0.57
C ALA A 195 -4.00 4.31 0.09
N GLY A 196 -3.93 3.20 -0.67
CA GLY A 196 -4.14 1.84 -0.15
C GLY A 196 -3.12 1.43 0.89
N ASP A 197 -1.85 1.77 0.69
CA ASP A 197 -0.76 1.51 1.62
C ASP A 197 -0.94 2.30 2.91
N THR A 198 -1.30 3.59 2.78
CA THR A 198 -1.59 4.47 3.92
C THR A 198 -2.80 3.97 4.72
N PHE A 199 -3.86 3.54 4.02
CA PHE A 199 -5.02 2.91 4.64
C PHE A 199 -4.63 1.66 5.44
N LEU A 200 -3.84 0.75 4.83
CA LEU A 200 -3.38 -0.48 5.48
C LEU A 200 -2.55 -0.18 6.75
N ALA A 201 -1.66 0.79 6.67
CA ALA A 201 -0.83 1.21 7.80
C ALA A 201 -1.68 1.77 8.94
N ALA A 202 -2.61 2.69 8.64
CA ALA A 202 -3.48 3.31 9.62
C ALA A 202 -4.50 2.32 10.20
N LEU A 203 -5.02 1.38 9.39
CA LEU A 203 -5.89 0.29 9.83
C LEU A 203 -5.19 -0.59 10.87
N THR A 204 -3.95 -1.00 10.56
CA THR A 204 -3.12 -1.81 11.46
C THR A 204 -2.88 -1.08 12.79
N TYR A 205 -2.42 0.17 12.73
CA TYR A 205 -2.20 0.99 13.93
C TYR A 205 -3.49 1.17 14.75
N GLY A 206 -4.60 1.51 14.09
CA GLY A 206 -5.89 1.73 14.73
C GLY A 206 -6.39 0.48 15.44
N TYR A 207 -6.24 -0.69 14.81
CA TYR A 207 -6.60 -1.96 15.45
C TYR A 207 -5.71 -2.25 16.68
N LEU A 208 -4.40 -2.09 16.57
CA LEU A 208 -3.49 -2.30 17.69
C LEU A 208 -3.74 -1.32 18.85
N LYS A 209 -4.22 -0.11 18.54
CA LYS A 209 -4.56 0.91 19.54
C LYS A 209 -5.89 0.66 20.24
N TYR A 210 -6.93 0.26 19.48
CA TYR A 210 -8.30 0.19 19.99
C TYR A 210 -8.80 -1.24 20.23
N GLY A 211 -8.11 -2.27 19.71
CA GLY A 211 -8.55 -3.67 19.75
C GLY A 211 -9.83 -3.96 18.94
N ARG A 212 -10.23 -3.04 18.05
CA ARG A 212 -11.51 -3.10 17.33
C ARG A 212 -11.37 -2.56 15.92
N ILE A 213 -11.80 -3.37 14.94
CA ILE A 213 -11.69 -3.02 13.52
C ILE A 213 -12.65 -1.87 13.12
N ASP A 214 -13.84 -1.82 13.70
CA ASP A 214 -14.83 -0.77 13.45
C ASP A 214 -14.36 0.62 13.94
N LYS A 215 -13.38 0.66 14.85
CA LYS A 215 -12.69 1.89 15.26
C LYS A 215 -11.45 2.20 14.42
N ALA A 216 -10.84 1.18 13.87
CA ALA A 216 -9.66 1.34 13.03
C ALA A 216 -10.01 1.84 11.60
N ILE A 217 -11.13 1.40 11.02
CA ILE A 217 -11.54 1.79 9.66
C ILE A 217 -11.75 3.30 9.52
N PRO A 218 -12.48 4.02 10.40
CA PRO A 218 -12.61 5.47 10.30
C PRO A 218 -11.27 6.21 10.34
N LEU A 219 -10.33 5.74 11.19
CA LEU A 219 -8.98 6.29 11.25
C LEU A 219 -8.22 6.05 9.93
N ALA A 220 -8.34 4.84 9.35
CA ALA A 220 -7.73 4.49 8.07
C ALA A 220 -8.30 5.34 6.91
N ASN A 221 -9.61 5.62 6.90
CA ASN A 221 -10.24 6.52 5.94
C ASN A 221 -9.68 7.95 6.04
N LYS A 222 -9.53 8.50 7.25
CA LYS A 222 -8.92 9.83 7.45
C LYS A 222 -7.49 9.87 6.93
N ALA A 223 -6.67 8.88 7.28
CA ALA A 223 -5.29 8.78 6.82
C ALA A 223 -5.19 8.70 5.28
N ALA A 224 -6.04 7.88 4.65
CA ALA A 224 -6.10 7.79 3.19
C ALA A 224 -6.57 9.10 2.54
N ALA A 225 -7.52 9.82 3.15
CA ALA A 225 -7.99 11.13 2.68
C ALA A 225 -6.87 12.18 2.70
N VAL A 226 -6.03 12.20 3.74
CA VAL A 226 -4.83 13.05 3.77
C VAL A 226 -3.88 12.64 2.64
N ALA A 227 -3.59 11.35 2.47
CA ALA A 227 -2.65 10.89 1.44
C ALA A 227 -3.07 11.30 0.02
N VAL A 228 -4.36 11.16 -0.34
CA VAL A 228 -4.83 11.52 -1.70
C VAL A 228 -4.87 13.04 -1.95
N SER A 229 -4.72 13.87 -0.90
CA SER A 229 -4.60 15.32 -1.01
C SER A 229 -3.19 15.78 -1.38
N HIS A 230 -2.27 14.83 -1.63
CA HIS A 230 -0.89 15.10 -2.02
C HIS A 230 -0.53 14.37 -3.31
N THR A 231 0.53 14.80 -3.99
CA THR A 231 0.99 14.19 -5.24
C THR A 231 2.00 13.06 -4.94
N GLY A 232 1.85 11.92 -5.58
CA GLY A 232 2.72 10.75 -5.42
C GLY A 232 2.47 9.98 -4.12
N THR A 233 3.38 9.08 -3.78
CA THR A 233 3.34 8.36 -2.49
C THR A 233 3.64 9.33 -1.35
N TYR A 234 2.65 9.54 -0.49
CA TYR A 234 2.74 10.45 0.65
C TYR A 234 2.98 9.70 1.95
N VAL A 235 3.88 10.21 2.77
CA VAL A 235 4.13 9.74 4.13
C VAL A 235 3.54 10.77 5.09
N LEU A 236 2.64 10.33 5.96
CA LEU A 236 1.97 11.20 6.93
C LEU A 236 2.99 11.90 7.84
N THR A 237 2.81 13.18 8.03
CA THR A 237 3.61 13.99 8.96
C THR A 237 3.08 13.88 10.40
N GLU A 238 3.83 14.41 11.36
CA GLU A 238 3.37 14.50 12.76
C GLU A 238 2.11 15.37 12.89
N GLU A 239 1.99 16.42 12.08
CA GLU A 239 0.81 17.29 12.03
C GLU A 239 -0.41 16.52 11.55
N ASP A 240 -0.29 15.78 10.44
CA ASP A 240 -1.34 14.91 9.92
C ASP A 240 -1.80 13.87 10.95
N ILE A 241 -0.85 13.23 11.64
CA ILE A 241 -1.16 12.24 12.69
C ILE A 241 -1.95 12.88 13.82
N ASN A 242 -1.60 14.09 14.23
CA ASN A 242 -2.35 14.80 15.26
C ASN A 242 -3.78 15.11 14.81
N GLU A 243 -3.99 15.57 13.57
CA GLU A 243 -5.33 15.83 13.02
C GLU A 243 -6.17 14.53 12.88
N ILE A 244 -5.53 13.42 12.50
CA ILE A 244 -6.21 12.12 12.36
C ILE A 244 -6.65 11.56 13.72
N LEU A 245 -5.86 11.80 14.78
CA LEU A 245 -6.07 11.17 16.08
C LEU A 245 -6.95 11.98 17.04
N TYR A 246 -7.08 13.28 16.84
CA TYR A 246 -7.77 14.22 17.72
C TYR A 246 -8.84 15.03 16.98
#